data_5fa2b9a807b0080eb44e3f290c0dec77
#
_entry.id   5fa2b9a807b0080eb44e3f290c0dec77
#
_cell.length_a   1.000
_cell.length_b   1.000
_cell.length_c   1.000
_cell.angle_alpha   90.00
_cell.angle_beta   90.00
_cell.angle_gamma   90.00
#
_symmetry.space_group_name_H-M   'P 1'
#
loop_
_entity.id
_entity.type
_entity.pdbx_description
1 polymer ?
#
loop_
_entity_poly.entity_id
_entity_poly.type
_entity_poly.pdbx_seq_one_letter_code
_entity_poly.pdbx_strand_id
1 'polypeptide(L)'
;MKWESLHVHSSHLIRDGSNKVMIMRRLQIIFLVLSAMLIMGCKKEKPVGLDVTGTWELMDIQTKAAHIGEEIVEVVITFNADNTFSLSQMLGQGRPVTYSGTWLLEGTKLSGKYSDGKAWGTTYQVSVEGTVLTLTPEIDGAESYIYHKK
;
A
#
# COMPACT_ATOMS: atom_id res chain seq x y z
N MET A 1 9.15 -90.67 24.14
CA MET A 1 10.58 -90.54 24.45
C MET A 1 11.16 -89.36 23.71
N LYS A 2 11.79 -88.50 24.46
CA LYS A 2 12.77 -87.46 24.09
C LYS A 2 12.19 -86.04 23.85
N TRP A 3 12.50 -85.26 24.82
CA TRP A 3 12.41 -83.81 24.89
C TRP A 3 13.53 -83.20 24.06
N GLU A 4 13.25 -82.08 23.30
CA GLU A 4 14.29 -81.13 22.99
C GLU A 4 13.73 -79.67 23.01
N SER A 5 14.49 -78.92 23.67
CA SER A 5 14.39 -77.58 24.18
C SER A 5 14.32 -76.56 23.09
N LEU A 6 13.37 -75.67 23.21
CA LEU A 6 13.28 -74.43 22.42
C LEU A 6 14.01 -73.29 23.15
N HIS A 7 15.17 -72.98 22.67
CA HIS A 7 15.78 -71.66 22.90
C HIS A 7 15.33 -70.70 21.79
N VAL A 8 14.39 -69.88 22.08
CA VAL A 8 14.09 -68.74 21.22
C VAL A 8 14.80 -67.53 21.75
N HIS A 9 15.64 -67.02 20.92
CA HIS A 9 16.51 -65.88 21.10
C HIS A 9 15.65 -64.58 21.14
N SER A 10 15.59 -63.94 22.30
CA SER A 10 15.02 -62.62 22.51
C SER A 10 16.11 -61.58 22.34
N SER A 11 16.30 -61.08 21.13
CA SER A 11 17.30 -60.07 20.87
C SER A 11 16.89 -59.05 19.77
N HIS A 12 15.57 -58.80 19.55
CA HIS A 12 15.18 -57.92 18.47
C HIS A 12 14.30 -56.70 18.88
N LEU A 13 14.19 -56.35 20.17
CA LEU A 13 13.26 -55.32 20.63
C LEU A 13 13.89 -54.01 21.16
N ILE A 14 15.20 -53.83 21.07
CA ILE A 14 15.86 -52.63 21.64
C ILE A 14 16.33 -51.63 20.57
N ARG A 15 16.20 -51.93 19.28
CA ARG A 15 16.75 -51.08 18.20
C ARG A 15 15.76 -50.12 17.57
N ASP A 16 14.47 -50.27 17.80
CA ASP A 16 13.42 -49.44 17.15
C ASP A 16 13.11 -48.12 17.88
N GLY A 17 13.34 -48.09 19.21
CA GLY A 17 13.07 -46.88 20.00
C GLY A 17 14.02 -45.71 19.73
N SER A 18 15.29 -46.00 19.45
CA SER A 18 16.33 -44.98 19.24
C SER A 18 16.13 -44.26 17.90
N ASN A 19 15.76 -44.98 16.86
CA ASN A 19 15.54 -44.39 15.54
C ASN A 19 14.26 -43.53 15.49
N LYS A 20 13.19 -43.93 16.18
CA LYS A 20 11.96 -43.12 16.29
C LYS A 20 12.20 -41.81 17.02
N VAL A 21 12.95 -41.81 18.10
CA VAL A 21 13.27 -40.60 18.87
C VAL A 21 14.15 -39.65 18.04
N MET A 22 15.09 -40.18 17.26
CA MET A 22 15.97 -39.38 16.42
C MET A 22 15.23 -38.79 15.23
N ILE A 23 14.29 -39.50 14.63
CA ILE A 23 13.42 -39.02 13.55
C ILE A 23 12.46 -37.96 14.07
N MET A 24 11.84 -38.15 15.23
CA MET A 24 10.96 -37.11 15.82
C MET A 24 11.70 -35.82 16.17
N ARG A 25 12.93 -35.91 16.71
CA ARG A 25 13.75 -34.72 16.98
C ARG A 25 14.13 -33.97 15.70
N ARG A 26 14.46 -34.70 14.63
CA ARG A 26 14.74 -34.07 13.30
C ARG A 26 13.51 -33.43 12.70
N LEU A 27 12.34 -34.05 12.80
CA LEU A 27 11.06 -33.48 12.37
C LEU A 27 10.69 -32.23 13.18
N GLN A 28 10.91 -32.22 14.50
CA GLN A 28 10.66 -31.05 15.34
C GLN A 28 11.57 -29.86 14.97
N ILE A 29 12.83 -30.11 14.65
CA ILE A 29 13.79 -29.08 14.23
C ILE A 29 13.39 -28.52 12.86
N ILE A 30 12.96 -29.36 11.93
CA ILE A 30 12.47 -28.93 10.60
C ILE A 30 11.19 -28.06 10.72
N PHE A 31 10.26 -28.44 11.61
CA PHE A 31 9.06 -27.64 11.88
C PHE A 31 9.38 -26.30 12.53
N LEU A 32 10.36 -26.24 13.44
CA LEU A 32 10.81 -25.02 14.09
C LEU A 32 11.50 -24.06 13.11
N VAL A 33 12.30 -24.58 12.18
CA VAL A 33 12.95 -23.78 11.14
C VAL A 33 11.93 -23.29 10.10
N LEU A 34 10.94 -24.11 9.74
CA LEU A 34 9.90 -23.74 8.79
C LEU A 34 8.95 -22.68 9.36
N SER A 35 8.65 -22.72 10.68
CA SER A 35 7.82 -21.71 11.33
C SER A 35 8.54 -20.37 11.51
N ALA A 36 9.86 -20.35 11.61
CA ALA A 36 10.65 -19.11 11.68
C ALA A 36 10.72 -18.36 10.35
N MET A 37 10.49 -19.02 9.20
CA MET A 37 10.45 -18.37 7.89
C MET A 37 9.12 -17.69 7.56
N LEU A 38 8.07 -17.95 8.34
CA LEU A 38 6.74 -17.33 8.11
C LEU A 38 6.55 -15.94 8.75
N ILE A 39 7.54 -15.45 9.51
CA ILE A 39 7.49 -14.11 10.13
C ILE A 39 8.31 -13.07 9.36
N MET A 40 8.75 -13.36 8.14
CA MET A 40 9.12 -12.27 7.23
C MET A 40 7.80 -11.64 6.79
N GLY A 41 7.27 -10.77 7.67
CA GLY A 41 6.19 -9.87 7.34
C GLY A 41 6.57 -9.16 6.06
N CYS A 42 5.78 -9.36 5.00
CA CYS A 42 5.79 -8.49 3.86
C CYS A 42 5.64 -7.06 4.39
N LYS A 43 6.77 -6.36 4.57
CA LYS A 43 6.73 -4.92 4.43
C LYS A 43 6.15 -4.74 3.03
N LYS A 44 4.95 -4.19 2.93
CA LYS A 44 4.46 -3.63 1.68
C LYS A 44 5.53 -2.62 1.27
N GLU A 45 6.48 -3.04 0.46
CA GLU A 45 7.36 -2.14 -0.22
C GLU A 45 6.41 -1.27 -1.05
N LYS A 46 6.36 0.02 -0.72
CA LYS A 46 5.71 0.99 -1.59
C LYS A 46 6.34 0.77 -2.95
N PRO A 47 5.56 0.61 -4.03
CA PRO A 47 6.15 0.46 -5.35
C PRO A 47 7.14 1.61 -5.54
N VAL A 48 8.39 1.26 -5.79
CA VAL A 48 9.45 2.23 -6.08
C VAL A 48 8.98 3.01 -7.30
N GLY A 49 8.56 4.25 -7.10
CA GLY A 49 8.35 5.13 -8.22
C GLY A 49 7.28 6.20 -8.15
N LEU A 50 6.22 6.07 -7.37
CA LEU A 50 5.19 7.10 -7.36
C LEU A 50 5.08 7.75 -5.97
N ASP A 51 5.78 8.87 -5.78
CA ASP A 51 5.72 9.67 -4.56
C ASP A 51 4.98 10.98 -4.86
N VAL A 52 3.79 11.11 -4.29
CA VAL A 52 2.99 12.33 -4.39
C VAL A 52 3.24 13.29 -3.24
N THR A 53 4.07 12.93 -2.26
CA THR A 53 4.30 13.78 -1.09
C THR A 53 4.97 15.11 -1.47
N GLY A 54 4.51 16.17 -0.82
CA GLY A 54 4.99 17.52 -1.05
C GLY A 54 3.88 18.52 -1.33
N THR A 55 4.26 19.74 -1.65
CA THR A 55 3.37 20.85 -1.99
C THR A 55 3.38 21.04 -3.50
N TRP A 56 2.19 21.14 -4.06
CA TRP A 56 1.94 21.20 -5.49
C TRP A 56 1.01 22.37 -5.81
N GLU A 57 1.35 23.14 -6.80
CA GLU A 57 0.58 24.29 -7.29
C GLU A 57 -0.01 23.98 -8.66
N LEU A 58 -1.30 24.19 -8.83
CA LEU A 58 -2.01 23.97 -10.09
C LEU A 58 -1.53 24.99 -11.12
N MET A 59 -0.99 24.49 -12.25
CA MET A 59 -0.52 25.33 -13.34
C MET A 59 -1.50 25.42 -14.49
N ASP A 60 -2.21 24.32 -14.74
CA ASP A 60 -3.15 24.26 -15.85
C ASP A 60 -4.30 23.30 -15.53
N ILE A 61 -5.49 23.71 -15.94
CA ILE A 61 -6.64 22.85 -16.09
C ILE A 61 -6.85 22.77 -17.60
N GLN A 62 -6.57 21.60 -18.19
CA GLN A 62 -6.85 21.39 -19.61
C GLN A 62 -8.37 21.33 -19.81
N THR A 63 -9.02 22.49 -19.78
CA THR A 63 -10.46 22.57 -19.96
C THR A 63 -10.80 23.08 -21.35
N LYS A 64 -11.62 22.31 -22.06
CA LYS A 64 -12.33 22.75 -23.24
C LYS A 64 -13.63 23.51 -22.88
N ALA A 65 -13.98 23.57 -21.60
CA ALA A 65 -15.19 24.23 -21.14
C ALA A 65 -14.95 25.73 -21.05
N ALA A 66 -15.78 26.50 -21.73
CA ALA A 66 -15.83 27.93 -21.58
C ALA A 66 -16.01 28.30 -20.10
N HIS A 67 -15.16 29.15 -19.59
CA HIS A 67 -15.24 29.71 -18.23
C HIS A 67 -16.61 30.36 -18.02
N ILE A 68 -17.46 29.68 -17.28
CA ILE A 68 -18.69 30.26 -16.78
C ILE A 68 -18.48 30.44 -15.29
N GLY A 69 -18.06 31.62 -14.87
CA GLY A 69 -17.95 31.92 -13.46
C GLY A 69 -16.58 32.40 -13.01
N GLU A 70 -16.37 32.40 -11.71
CA GLU A 70 -15.21 32.99 -11.06
C GLU A 70 -13.90 32.34 -11.54
N GLU A 71 -12.92 33.20 -11.89
CA GLU A 71 -11.59 32.77 -12.30
C GLU A 71 -10.87 32.10 -11.12
N ILE A 72 -10.44 30.85 -11.29
CA ILE A 72 -9.57 30.19 -10.32
C ILE A 72 -8.20 30.85 -10.41
N VAL A 73 -7.78 31.52 -9.34
CA VAL A 73 -6.52 32.27 -9.32
C VAL A 73 -5.38 31.41 -8.79
N GLU A 74 -5.62 30.59 -7.79
CA GLU A 74 -4.59 29.73 -7.19
C GLU A 74 -5.22 28.47 -6.59
N VAL A 75 -4.60 27.32 -6.84
CA VAL A 75 -4.90 26.08 -6.15
C VAL A 75 -3.59 25.44 -5.71
N VAL A 76 -3.43 25.23 -4.41
CA VAL A 76 -2.26 24.57 -3.84
C VAL A 76 -2.72 23.36 -3.04
N ILE A 77 -2.16 22.20 -3.34
CA ILE A 77 -2.40 20.98 -2.59
C ILE A 77 -1.10 20.49 -1.97
N THR A 78 -1.16 20.10 -0.70
CA THR A 78 -0.03 19.48 0.02
C THR A 78 -0.42 18.07 0.43
N PHE A 79 0.36 17.08 0.02
CA PHE A 79 0.25 15.70 0.47
C PHE A 79 1.34 15.43 1.51
N ASN A 80 0.95 15.14 2.74
CA ASN A 80 1.89 14.86 3.84
C ASN A 80 2.23 13.37 3.88
N ALA A 81 3.41 13.05 4.41
CA ALA A 81 3.89 11.67 4.55
C ALA A 81 3.06 10.82 5.53
N ASP A 82 2.26 11.44 6.39
CA ASP A 82 1.32 10.80 7.32
C ASP A 82 -0.04 10.47 6.67
N ASN A 83 -0.15 10.60 5.34
CA ASN A 83 -1.37 10.39 4.58
C ASN A 83 -2.46 11.45 4.83
N THR A 84 -2.13 12.61 5.38
CA THR A 84 -3.02 13.76 5.43
C THR A 84 -2.79 14.67 4.23
N PHE A 85 -3.80 15.47 3.86
CA PHE A 85 -3.64 16.51 2.85
C PHE A 85 -4.23 17.83 3.32
N SER A 86 -3.74 18.91 2.72
CA SER A 86 -4.40 20.21 2.74
C SER A 86 -4.52 20.76 1.33
N LEU A 87 -5.66 21.33 1.01
CA LEU A 87 -5.97 21.96 -0.26
C LEU A 87 -6.39 23.41 0.00
N SER A 88 -5.65 24.36 -0.55
CA SER A 88 -6.01 25.79 -0.54
C SER A 88 -6.40 26.20 -1.94
N GLN A 89 -7.55 26.84 -2.09
CA GLN A 89 -7.97 27.41 -3.36
C GLN A 89 -8.46 28.84 -3.16
N MET A 90 -8.11 29.70 -4.09
CA MET A 90 -8.53 31.08 -4.15
C MET A 90 -9.29 31.30 -5.45
N LEU A 91 -10.48 31.86 -5.34
CA LEU A 91 -11.36 32.23 -6.48
C LEU A 91 -11.38 33.76 -6.61
N GLY A 92 -11.02 34.26 -7.77
CA GLY A 92 -10.97 35.69 -8.03
C GLY A 92 -10.13 36.46 -7.00
N GLN A 93 -10.62 37.56 -6.50
CA GLN A 93 -10.00 38.37 -5.43
C GLN A 93 -10.51 38.00 -4.03
N GLY A 94 -11.09 36.82 -3.89
CA GLY A 94 -11.63 36.33 -2.64
C GLY A 94 -10.56 35.95 -1.59
N ARG A 95 -11.03 35.40 -0.47
CA ARG A 95 -10.12 34.78 0.52
C ARG A 95 -9.88 33.33 0.17
N PRO A 96 -8.68 32.81 0.41
CA PRO A 96 -8.43 31.39 0.24
C PRO A 96 -9.38 30.54 1.08
N VAL A 97 -9.93 29.51 0.48
CA VAL A 97 -10.70 28.46 1.17
C VAL A 97 -9.81 27.25 1.31
N THR A 98 -9.71 26.72 2.52
CA THR A 98 -8.85 25.58 2.82
C THR A 98 -9.69 24.35 3.16
N TYR A 99 -9.34 23.24 2.55
CA TYR A 99 -9.86 21.92 2.85
C TYR A 99 -8.72 21.03 3.38
N SER A 100 -9.04 20.07 4.21
CA SER A 100 -8.09 19.10 4.72
C SER A 100 -8.74 17.72 4.82
N GLY A 101 -7.92 16.69 5.00
CA GLY A 101 -8.40 15.34 5.17
C GLY A 101 -7.29 14.31 5.05
N THR A 102 -7.65 13.11 4.60
CA THR A 102 -6.71 12.01 4.40
C THR A 102 -6.73 11.52 2.95
N TRP A 103 -5.61 11.02 2.50
CA TRP A 103 -5.45 10.45 1.16
C TRP A 103 -4.90 9.03 1.21
N LEU A 104 -5.16 8.27 0.16
CA LEU A 104 -4.68 6.92 -0.06
C LEU A 104 -4.23 6.76 -1.51
N LEU A 105 -3.03 6.24 -1.71
CA LEU A 105 -2.50 5.89 -3.02
C LEU A 105 -2.34 4.37 -3.11
N GLU A 106 -3.07 3.76 -4.04
CA GLU A 106 -3.01 2.34 -4.34
C GLU A 106 -2.52 2.14 -5.79
N GLY A 107 -1.26 1.79 -5.93
CA GLY A 107 -0.61 1.79 -7.25
C GLY A 107 -0.56 3.20 -7.82
N THR A 108 -1.32 3.45 -8.88
CA THR A 108 -1.46 4.77 -9.53
C THR A 108 -2.80 5.46 -9.21
N LYS A 109 -3.63 4.87 -8.33
CA LYS A 109 -4.94 5.40 -7.98
C LYS A 109 -4.89 6.18 -6.68
N LEU A 110 -5.22 7.46 -6.74
CA LEU A 110 -5.30 8.36 -5.60
C LEU A 110 -6.76 8.61 -5.24
N SER A 111 -7.08 8.40 -3.99
CA SER A 111 -8.39 8.70 -3.41
C SER A 111 -8.25 9.42 -2.08
N GLY A 112 -9.31 9.99 -1.56
CA GLY A 112 -9.24 10.66 -0.28
C GLY A 112 -10.60 10.93 0.34
N LYS A 113 -10.53 11.44 1.59
CA LYS A 113 -11.68 11.87 2.38
C LYS A 113 -11.37 13.21 3.01
N TYR A 114 -12.33 14.11 3.00
CA TYR A 114 -12.27 15.35 3.72
C TYR A 114 -12.39 15.14 5.23
N SER A 115 -12.02 16.15 6.01
CA SER A 115 -12.08 16.11 7.47
C SER A 115 -13.50 15.98 8.03
N ASP A 116 -14.51 16.30 7.23
CA ASP A 116 -15.94 16.07 7.54
C ASP A 116 -16.40 14.62 7.26
N GLY A 117 -15.49 13.75 6.80
CA GLY A 117 -15.74 12.34 6.50
C GLY A 117 -16.27 12.07 5.08
N LYS A 118 -16.57 13.09 4.29
CA LYS A 118 -16.98 12.90 2.90
C LYS A 118 -15.83 12.45 2.03
N ALA A 119 -16.06 11.45 1.19
CA ALA A 119 -15.08 11.06 0.18
C ALA A 119 -14.91 12.17 -0.88
N TRP A 120 -13.75 12.18 -1.54
CA TRP A 120 -13.61 12.96 -2.76
C TRP A 120 -14.65 12.53 -3.81
N GLY A 121 -15.03 13.44 -4.69
CA GLY A 121 -16.06 13.16 -5.70
C GLY A 121 -15.66 12.10 -6.72
N THR A 122 -14.37 11.79 -6.85
CA THR A 122 -13.80 10.78 -7.75
C THR A 122 -12.46 10.27 -7.23
N THR A 123 -12.00 9.18 -7.83
CA THR A 123 -10.63 8.68 -7.77
C THR A 123 -9.84 9.29 -8.92
N TYR A 124 -8.55 9.49 -8.72
CA TYR A 124 -7.66 10.03 -9.74
C TYR A 124 -6.60 9.01 -10.14
N GLN A 125 -6.36 8.88 -11.43
CA GLN A 125 -5.11 8.30 -11.93
C GLN A 125 -3.99 9.34 -11.78
N VAL A 126 -2.85 8.90 -11.25
CA VAL A 126 -1.72 9.78 -10.91
C VAL A 126 -0.51 9.41 -11.73
N SER A 127 0.17 10.42 -12.28
CA SER A 127 1.55 10.32 -12.70
C SER A 127 2.40 11.42 -12.08
N VAL A 128 3.66 11.13 -11.80
CA VAL A 128 4.65 12.09 -11.33
C VAL A 128 5.88 11.98 -12.23
N GLU A 129 6.20 13.07 -12.89
CA GLU A 129 7.36 13.18 -13.79
C GLU A 129 8.24 14.36 -13.34
N GLY A 130 9.29 14.05 -12.58
CA GLY A 130 10.15 15.08 -12.00
C GLY A 130 9.39 15.99 -11.03
N THR A 131 9.18 17.24 -11.41
CA THR A 131 8.44 18.23 -10.62
C THR A 131 6.99 18.41 -11.06
N VAL A 132 6.49 17.56 -11.94
CA VAL A 132 5.13 17.62 -12.47
C VAL A 132 4.29 16.49 -11.91
N LEU A 133 3.15 16.83 -11.30
CA LEU A 133 2.11 15.91 -10.85
C LEU A 133 0.90 16.07 -11.76
N THR A 134 0.45 14.99 -12.37
CA THR A 134 -0.79 14.96 -13.15
C THR A 134 -1.84 14.13 -12.41
N LEU A 135 -3.02 14.69 -12.21
CA LEU A 135 -4.19 14.04 -11.64
C LEU A 135 -5.28 13.96 -12.69
N THR A 136 -5.58 12.76 -13.17
CA THR A 136 -6.66 12.51 -14.14
C THR A 136 -7.84 11.89 -13.42
N PRO A 137 -9.00 12.58 -13.36
CA PRO A 137 -10.21 12.03 -12.74
C PRO A 137 -10.67 10.75 -13.45
N GLU A 138 -11.13 9.75 -12.71
CA GLU A 138 -11.76 8.55 -13.27
C GLU A 138 -13.24 8.85 -13.62
N ILE A 139 -13.46 9.87 -14.44
CA ILE A 139 -14.77 10.31 -14.95
C ILE A 139 -14.63 10.46 -16.47
N ASP A 140 -15.55 9.87 -17.22
CA ASP A 140 -15.53 9.95 -18.69
C ASP A 140 -15.59 11.40 -19.18
N GLY A 141 -14.63 11.76 -20.02
CA GLY A 141 -14.53 13.11 -20.59
C GLY A 141 -14.00 14.18 -19.63
N ALA A 142 -13.61 13.81 -18.42
CA ALA A 142 -12.97 14.75 -17.51
C ALA A 142 -11.51 15.00 -17.91
N GLU A 143 -11.09 16.22 -17.66
CA GLU A 143 -9.75 16.68 -18.02
C GLU A 143 -8.78 16.51 -16.86
N SER A 144 -7.48 16.43 -17.18
CA SER A 144 -6.43 16.28 -16.20
C SER A 144 -6.05 17.60 -15.55
N TYR A 145 -5.69 17.56 -14.30
CA TYR A 145 -5.12 18.66 -13.55
C TYR A 145 -3.61 18.53 -13.51
N ILE A 146 -2.90 19.56 -13.92
CA ILE A 146 -1.43 19.57 -13.97
C ILE A 146 -0.92 20.49 -12.88
N TYR A 147 -0.11 19.94 -11.98
CA TYR A 147 0.50 20.64 -10.86
C TYR A 147 2.01 20.64 -10.99
N HIS A 148 2.65 21.72 -10.52
CA HIS A 148 4.09 21.79 -10.36
C HIS A 148 4.48 21.77 -8.87
N LYS A 149 5.59 21.13 -8.59
CA LYS A 149 6.12 21.07 -7.22
C LYS A 149 6.59 22.46 -6.81
N LYS A 150 6.16 22.87 -5.62
CA LYS A 150 6.51 24.16 -5.01
C LYS A 150 7.79 24.05 -4.16
#